data_8d0852787bbdf958a6833b1dc8b51c6a
#
_entry.id   8d0852787bbdf958a6833b1dc8b51c6a
#
_cell.length_a   1.000
_cell.length_b   1.000
_cell.length_c   1.000
_cell.angle_alpha   90.00
_cell.angle_beta   90.00
_cell.angle_gamma   90.00
#
_symmetry.space_group_name_H-M   'P 1'
#
loop_
_entity.id
_entity.type
_entity.pdbx_description
1 polymer ?
#
loop_
_entity_poly.entity_id
_entity_poly.type
_entity_poly.pdbx_seq_one_letter_code
_entity_poly.pdbx_strand_id
1 'polypeptide(L)'
;MKNDLNYAVELIRKADGILITAGAGMSVDSGLPDFRSVGGFWNAYPMFKGRNINFQDIATPLAYETHQELAYWFYGHRLSQYRATIPHEGYQILKRWAENKPHGYFVFTSNVDGHFQKAGFEEGRIYEVHGTLERLQCVHNCRDLSWSAKEFQPVVDNENLRLLSEPPCCPYCQRLARQNVLMFDDYFYSSNYQNLKRNKLDLWLKDVQNLVVIELGAGKAIPTVRRFSERTAKAKKGGFIRINPQDAGVPKMHFLSLEMKALDALKAIDCLLNPSQQAVE
;
A
#
# COMPACT_ATOMS: atom_id res chain seq x y z
N MET A 1 -19.51 -12.29 15.19
CA MET A 1 -19.57 -11.51 13.93
C MET A 1 -20.45 -10.27 14.01
N LYS A 2 -21.78 -10.34 14.29
CA LYS A 2 -22.61 -9.12 14.39
C LYS A 2 -22.18 -8.19 15.53
N ASN A 3 -21.82 -8.73 16.69
CA ASN A 3 -21.32 -7.94 17.83
C ASN A 3 -19.97 -7.26 17.50
N ASP A 4 -19.10 -7.93 16.76
CA ASP A 4 -17.81 -7.38 16.37
C ASP A 4 -17.95 -6.23 15.37
N LEU A 5 -18.89 -6.34 14.42
CA LEU A 5 -19.20 -5.25 13.48
C LEU A 5 -19.81 -4.05 14.20
N ASN A 6 -20.71 -4.26 15.18
CA ASN A 6 -21.24 -3.19 16.00
C ASN A 6 -20.13 -2.50 16.82
N TYR A 7 -19.18 -3.27 17.35
CA TYR A 7 -18.04 -2.71 18.06
C TYR A 7 -17.12 -1.89 17.13
N ALA A 8 -16.90 -2.36 15.88
CA ALA A 8 -16.20 -1.56 14.87
C ALA A 8 -16.89 -0.20 14.62
N VAL A 9 -18.22 -0.22 14.47
CA VAL A 9 -19.04 1.00 14.31
C VAL A 9 -18.86 1.96 15.49
N GLU A 10 -18.86 1.46 16.71
CA GLU A 10 -18.64 2.29 17.91
C GLU A 10 -17.26 2.94 17.91
N LEU A 11 -16.21 2.15 17.61
CA LEU A 11 -14.83 2.66 17.54
C LEU A 11 -14.72 3.76 16.48
N ILE A 12 -15.29 3.54 15.29
CA ILE A 12 -15.28 4.52 14.21
C ILE A 12 -16.08 5.78 14.60
N ARG A 13 -17.26 5.64 15.20
CA ARG A 13 -18.09 6.80 15.62
C ARG A 13 -17.39 7.67 16.66
N LYS A 14 -16.75 7.07 17.65
CA LYS A 14 -16.06 7.77 18.75
C LYS A 14 -14.74 8.43 18.33
N ALA A 15 -14.18 8.02 17.19
CA ALA A 15 -12.90 8.53 16.72
C ALA A 15 -13.02 9.98 16.21
N ASP A 16 -12.02 10.80 16.51
CA ASP A 16 -11.82 12.15 15.95
C ASP A 16 -10.81 12.16 14.77
N GLY A 17 -10.08 11.07 14.59
CA GLY A 17 -9.19 10.82 13.45
C GLY A 17 -9.06 9.33 13.12
N ILE A 18 -8.91 9.01 11.83
CA ILE A 18 -8.77 7.62 11.35
C ILE A 18 -7.38 7.43 10.76
N LEU A 19 -6.60 6.52 11.34
CA LEU A 19 -5.37 6.04 10.73
C LEU A 19 -5.68 4.77 9.91
N ILE A 20 -5.63 4.89 8.60
CA ILE A 20 -5.78 3.77 7.67
C ILE A 20 -4.41 3.16 7.46
N THR A 21 -4.25 1.87 7.76
CA THR A 21 -2.99 1.16 7.52
C THR A 21 -3.23 -0.02 6.59
N ALA A 22 -2.46 -0.11 5.50
CA ALA A 22 -2.74 -1.07 4.44
C ALA A 22 -1.51 -1.86 4.00
N GLY A 23 -1.69 -3.18 3.86
CA GLY A 23 -0.78 -4.08 3.16
C GLY A 23 -1.40 -4.59 1.86
N ALA A 24 -0.71 -5.49 1.17
CA ALA A 24 -1.08 -5.98 -0.16
C ALA A 24 -2.50 -6.55 -0.24
N GLY A 25 -3.00 -7.18 0.84
CA GLY A 25 -4.35 -7.73 0.90
C GLY A 25 -5.47 -6.69 0.70
N MET A 26 -5.20 -5.38 0.93
CA MET A 26 -6.15 -4.32 0.60
C MET A 26 -6.39 -4.22 -0.91
N SER A 27 -5.36 -4.41 -1.73
CA SER A 27 -5.44 -4.25 -3.19
C SER A 27 -5.85 -5.54 -3.92
N VAL A 28 -5.88 -6.69 -3.22
CA VAL A 28 -6.28 -7.98 -3.80
C VAL A 28 -7.74 -7.94 -4.28
N ASP A 29 -8.63 -7.28 -3.54
CA ASP A 29 -10.03 -7.13 -3.94
C ASP A 29 -10.22 -6.18 -5.17
N SER A 30 -9.16 -5.46 -5.57
CA SER A 30 -9.08 -4.74 -6.85
C SER A 30 -8.52 -5.58 -7.99
N GLY A 31 -8.16 -6.84 -7.74
CA GLY A 31 -7.54 -7.75 -8.73
C GLY A 31 -6.01 -7.67 -8.81
N LEU A 32 -5.35 -6.94 -7.93
CA LEU A 32 -3.88 -6.94 -7.87
C LEU A 32 -3.35 -8.17 -7.12
N PRO A 33 -2.24 -8.76 -7.58
CA PRO A 33 -1.66 -9.91 -6.93
C PRO A 33 -1.00 -9.56 -5.60
N ASP A 34 -1.07 -10.47 -4.63
CA ASP A 34 -0.24 -10.43 -3.42
C ASP A 34 1.04 -11.24 -3.65
N PHE A 35 2.15 -10.56 -3.89
CA PHE A 35 3.44 -11.19 -4.14
C PHE A 35 4.09 -11.84 -2.91
N ARG A 36 3.57 -11.58 -1.71
CA ARG A 36 4.19 -11.98 -0.44
C ARG A 36 3.51 -13.17 0.23
N SER A 37 2.33 -13.56 -0.25
CA SER A 37 1.69 -14.81 0.17
C SER A 37 2.47 -16.02 -0.36
N VAL A 38 2.29 -17.18 0.29
CA VAL A 38 2.90 -18.43 -0.15
C VAL A 38 2.50 -18.72 -1.60
N GLY A 39 3.48 -18.72 -2.51
CA GLY A 39 3.26 -18.89 -3.95
C GLY A 39 2.66 -17.68 -4.68
N GLY A 40 2.34 -16.59 -4.00
CA GLY A 40 1.68 -15.41 -4.60
C GLY A 40 2.47 -14.80 -5.76
N PHE A 41 3.78 -14.69 -5.63
CA PHE A 41 4.65 -14.23 -6.71
C PHE A 41 4.61 -15.15 -7.94
N TRP A 42 4.77 -16.47 -7.74
CA TRP A 42 4.75 -17.43 -8.84
C TRP A 42 3.35 -17.63 -9.44
N ASN A 43 2.28 -17.39 -8.67
CA ASN A 43 0.93 -17.37 -9.22
C ASN A 43 0.71 -16.16 -10.15
N ALA A 44 1.28 -15.01 -9.79
CA ALA A 44 1.24 -13.81 -10.62
C ALA A 44 2.20 -13.89 -11.84
N TYR A 45 3.34 -14.56 -11.66
CA TYR A 45 4.41 -14.69 -12.65
C TYR A 45 4.85 -16.15 -12.81
N PRO A 46 4.02 -17.03 -13.41
CA PRO A 46 4.30 -18.48 -13.52
C PRO A 46 5.61 -18.78 -14.27
N MET A 47 6.01 -17.90 -15.20
CA MET A 47 7.24 -18.03 -15.99
C MET A 47 8.52 -18.02 -15.12
N PHE A 48 8.48 -17.42 -13.94
CA PHE A 48 9.63 -17.40 -13.03
C PHE A 48 9.78 -18.68 -12.22
N LYS A 49 8.70 -19.42 -12.00
CA LYS A 49 8.77 -20.72 -11.30
C LYS A 49 9.67 -21.71 -12.06
N GLY A 50 9.53 -21.78 -13.39
CA GLY A 50 10.36 -22.64 -14.24
C GLY A 50 11.83 -22.17 -14.34
N ARG A 51 12.13 -20.93 -14.04
CA ARG A 51 13.48 -20.35 -14.02
C ARG A 51 14.10 -20.28 -12.62
N ASN A 52 13.40 -20.76 -11.59
CA ASN A 52 13.79 -20.67 -10.17
C ASN A 52 14.12 -19.25 -9.70
N ILE A 53 13.40 -18.25 -10.24
CA ILE A 53 13.53 -16.84 -9.86
C ILE A 53 12.48 -16.51 -8.81
N ASN A 54 12.90 -16.02 -7.65
CA ASN A 54 12.02 -15.57 -6.57
C ASN A 54 11.80 -14.05 -6.65
N PHE A 55 10.81 -13.57 -5.90
CA PHE A 55 10.55 -12.13 -5.80
C PHE A 55 11.77 -11.35 -5.31
N GLN A 56 12.54 -11.90 -4.37
CA GLN A 56 13.73 -11.26 -3.82
C GLN A 56 14.84 -11.10 -4.87
N ASP A 57 14.95 -12.03 -5.81
CA ASP A 57 16.00 -12.02 -6.84
C ASP A 57 15.78 -10.88 -7.87
N ILE A 58 14.52 -10.48 -8.09
CA ILE A 58 14.19 -9.39 -9.02
C ILE A 58 13.89 -8.06 -8.32
N ALA A 59 13.46 -8.10 -7.06
CA ALA A 59 13.18 -6.91 -6.27
C ALA A 59 14.40 -6.42 -5.47
N THR A 60 15.54 -6.33 -6.13
CA THR A 60 16.82 -5.84 -5.60
C THR A 60 17.47 -4.86 -6.58
N PRO A 61 18.25 -3.86 -6.13
CA PRO A 61 19.03 -3.00 -7.01
C PRO A 61 20.00 -3.77 -7.91
N LEU A 62 20.55 -4.87 -7.41
CA LEU A 62 21.46 -5.74 -8.17
C LEU A 62 20.83 -6.28 -9.46
N ALA A 63 19.51 -6.50 -9.48
CA ALA A 63 18.82 -6.95 -10.69
C ALA A 63 18.92 -5.94 -11.86
N TYR A 64 19.05 -4.65 -11.58
CA TYR A 64 19.29 -3.63 -12.61
C TYR A 64 20.71 -3.65 -13.19
N GLU A 65 21.65 -4.33 -12.54
CA GLU A 65 23.03 -4.51 -13.00
C GLU A 65 23.21 -5.85 -13.71
N THR A 66 22.67 -6.93 -13.14
CA THR A 66 22.90 -8.32 -13.59
C THR A 66 21.83 -8.85 -14.54
N HIS A 67 20.59 -8.35 -14.42
CA HIS A 67 19.42 -8.78 -15.21
C HIS A 67 18.59 -7.57 -15.63
N GLN A 68 19.24 -6.56 -16.18
CA GLN A 68 18.67 -5.25 -16.46
C GLN A 68 17.35 -5.30 -17.24
N GLU A 69 17.31 -6.03 -18.36
CA GLU A 69 16.10 -6.15 -19.18
C GLU A 69 14.92 -6.71 -18.39
N LEU A 70 15.19 -7.76 -17.61
CA LEU A 70 14.18 -8.42 -16.79
C LEU A 70 13.67 -7.51 -15.67
N ALA A 71 14.54 -6.74 -15.02
CA ALA A 71 14.16 -5.78 -13.98
C ALA A 71 13.26 -4.68 -14.55
N TYR A 72 13.63 -4.09 -15.70
CA TYR A 72 12.81 -3.07 -16.37
C TYR A 72 11.48 -3.63 -16.89
N TRP A 73 11.47 -4.85 -17.43
CA TRP A 73 10.23 -5.52 -17.80
C TRP A 73 9.32 -5.69 -16.58
N PHE A 74 9.83 -6.26 -15.48
CA PHE A 74 9.06 -6.56 -14.28
C PHE A 74 8.42 -5.30 -13.69
N TYR A 75 9.20 -4.24 -13.51
CA TYR A 75 8.69 -2.99 -12.94
C TYR A 75 7.84 -2.21 -13.93
N GLY A 76 8.14 -2.26 -15.23
CA GLY A 76 7.32 -1.68 -16.29
C GLY A 76 5.95 -2.37 -16.40
N HIS A 77 5.93 -3.70 -16.42
CA HIS A 77 4.70 -4.50 -16.40
C HIS A 77 3.83 -4.15 -15.19
N ARG A 78 4.41 -4.12 -13.98
CA ARG A 78 3.69 -3.75 -12.75
C ARG A 78 3.12 -2.34 -12.81
N LEU A 79 3.91 -1.37 -13.27
CA LEU A 79 3.46 0.02 -13.40
C LEU A 79 2.26 0.12 -14.34
N SER A 80 2.31 -0.52 -15.52
CA SER A 80 1.19 -0.56 -16.46
C SER A 80 -0.03 -1.23 -15.86
N GLN A 81 0.12 -2.39 -15.22
CA GLN A 81 -0.96 -3.11 -14.56
C GLN A 81 -1.61 -2.27 -13.46
N TYR A 82 -0.82 -1.64 -12.59
CA TYR A 82 -1.34 -0.85 -11.48
C TYR A 82 -2.04 0.42 -11.97
N ARG A 83 -1.53 1.03 -13.05
CA ARG A 83 -2.21 2.15 -13.72
C ARG A 83 -3.54 1.75 -14.35
N ALA A 84 -3.65 0.56 -14.90
CA ALA A 84 -4.88 0.06 -15.51
C ALA A 84 -5.93 -0.38 -14.47
N THR A 85 -5.50 -0.83 -13.28
CA THR A 85 -6.40 -1.38 -12.26
C THR A 85 -7.16 -0.27 -11.53
N ILE A 86 -8.46 -0.45 -11.38
CA ILE A 86 -9.34 0.49 -10.66
C ILE A 86 -9.41 0.06 -9.18
N PRO A 87 -9.17 0.96 -8.22
CA PRO A 87 -9.37 0.67 -6.80
C PRO A 87 -10.81 0.26 -6.51
N HIS A 88 -11.01 -0.79 -5.73
CA HIS A 88 -12.34 -1.26 -5.36
C HIS A 88 -13.07 -0.25 -4.45
N GLU A 89 -14.39 -0.37 -4.34
CA GLU A 89 -15.28 0.54 -3.60
C GLU A 89 -14.86 0.78 -2.13
N GLY A 90 -14.20 -0.19 -1.50
CA GLY A 90 -13.73 -0.07 -0.11
C GLY A 90 -12.83 1.14 0.15
N TYR A 91 -12.08 1.61 -0.86
CA TYR A 91 -11.31 2.85 -0.75
C TYR A 91 -12.23 4.07 -0.57
N GLN A 92 -13.34 4.13 -1.33
CA GLN A 92 -14.31 5.22 -1.22
C GLN A 92 -15.06 5.17 0.12
N ILE A 93 -15.37 3.98 0.62
CA ILE A 93 -15.97 3.79 1.94
C ILE A 93 -15.06 4.37 3.02
N LEU A 94 -13.78 3.96 3.04
CA LEU A 94 -12.80 4.48 3.99
C LEU A 94 -12.66 6.02 3.91
N LYS A 95 -12.64 6.56 2.70
CA LYS A 95 -12.53 8.00 2.47
C LYS A 95 -13.72 8.74 3.07
N ARG A 96 -14.96 8.30 2.79
CA ARG A 96 -16.18 8.90 3.35
C ARG A 96 -16.18 8.90 4.88
N TRP A 97 -15.80 7.78 5.51
CA TRP A 97 -15.73 7.75 6.99
C TRP A 97 -14.73 8.74 7.55
N ALA A 98 -13.60 8.84 6.88
CA ALA A 98 -12.45 9.56 7.38
C ALA A 98 -12.54 11.08 7.15
N GLU A 99 -13.10 11.54 6.04
CA GLU A 99 -13.28 12.97 5.75
C GLU A 99 -14.26 13.65 6.70
N ASN A 100 -15.19 12.90 7.29
CA ASN A 100 -16.15 13.41 8.26
C ASN A 100 -15.61 13.49 9.71
N LYS A 101 -14.32 13.20 9.92
CA LYS A 101 -13.70 13.29 11.25
C LYS A 101 -13.06 14.66 11.49
N PRO A 102 -13.08 15.19 12.73
CA PRO A 102 -12.47 16.50 13.05
C PRO A 102 -11.02 16.64 12.59
N HIS A 103 -10.21 15.59 12.77
CA HIS A 103 -8.81 15.54 12.30
C HIS A 103 -8.64 14.80 10.96
N GLY A 104 -9.75 14.35 10.33
CA GLY A 104 -9.72 13.63 9.08
C GLY A 104 -8.98 12.29 9.21
N TYR A 105 -8.01 12.07 8.34
CA TYR A 105 -7.30 10.81 8.25
C TYR A 105 -5.80 10.98 7.97
N PHE A 106 -5.08 9.87 8.14
CA PHE A 106 -3.80 9.64 7.51
C PHE A 106 -3.72 8.20 7.01
N VAL A 107 -3.00 7.97 5.90
CA VAL A 107 -2.75 6.64 5.34
C VAL A 107 -1.29 6.26 5.57
N PHE A 108 -1.06 5.07 6.13
CA PHE A 108 0.24 4.41 6.20
C PHE A 108 0.17 3.09 5.43
N THR A 109 0.89 2.99 4.33
CA THR A 109 0.83 1.77 3.50
C THR A 109 2.19 1.27 3.08
N SER A 110 2.32 -0.06 2.98
CA SER A 110 3.46 -0.73 2.34
C SER A 110 3.19 -1.03 0.86
N ASN A 111 1.99 -0.72 0.36
CA ASN A 111 1.65 -0.88 -1.04
C ASN A 111 2.33 0.22 -1.87
N VAL A 112 2.72 -0.15 -3.08
CA VAL A 112 3.41 0.74 -4.02
C VAL A 112 2.58 1.02 -5.28
N ASP A 113 1.27 0.72 -5.19
CA ASP A 113 0.33 0.68 -6.31
C ASP A 113 -0.35 2.02 -6.62
N GLY A 114 -0.27 3.00 -5.72
CA GLY A 114 -0.90 4.31 -5.90
C GLY A 114 -2.44 4.28 -5.81
N HIS A 115 -3.05 3.20 -5.29
CA HIS A 115 -4.50 3.07 -5.26
C HIS A 115 -5.19 4.09 -4.35
N PHE A 116 -4.58 4.50 -3.24
CA PHE A 116 -5.14 5.57 -2.41
C PHE A 116 -5.21 6.89 -3.18
N GLN A 117 -4.15 7.25 -3.91
CA GLN A 117 -4.13 8.45 -4.76
C GLN A 117 -5.20 8.36 -5.86
N LYS A 118 -5.31 7.21 -6.55
CA LYS A 118 -6.34 6.98 -7.57
C LYS A 118 -7.75 7.05 -7.03
N ALA A 119 -7.97 6.64 -5.77
CA ALA A 119 -9.24 6.77 -5.08
C ALA A 119 -9.53 8.20 -4.58
N GLY A 120 -8.63 9.16 -4.83
CA GLY A 120 -8.81 10.57 -4.52
C GLY A 120 -8.45 10.95 -3.08
N PHE A 121 -7.66 10.14 -2.36
CA PHE A 121 -7.08 10.56 -1.10
C PHE A 121 -6.03 11.64 -1.32
N GLU A 122 -5.92 12.59 -0.39
CA GLU A 122 -4.95 13.69 -0.47
C GLU A 122 -3.51 13.15 -0.42
N GLU A 123 -2.71 13.49 -1.45
CA GLU A 123 -1.33 13.04 -1.60
C GLU A 123 -0.46 13.33 -0.36
N GLY A 124 -0.68 14.48 0.27
CA GLY A 124 0.05 14.89 1.47
C GLY A 124 -0.28 14.08 2.73
N ARG A 125 -1.35 13.28 2.69
CA ARG A 125 -1.84 12.43 3.77
C ARG A 125 -1.60 10.94 3.54
N ILE A 126 -0.77 10.58 2.56
CA ILE A 126 -0.43 9.20 2.24
C ILE A 126 1.08 8.99 2.42
N TYR A 127 1.46 8.17 3.40
CA TYR A 127 2.84 7.74 3.60
C TYR A 127 3.01 6.30 3.09
N GLU A 128 3.67 6.16 1.95
CA GLU A 128 4.03 4.90 1.31
C GLU A 128 5.41 4.48 1.81
N VAL A 129 5.46 3.67 2.87
CA VAL A 129 6.70 3.35 3.60
C VAL A 129 7.73 2.58 2.75
N HIS A 130 7.28 1.92 1.68
CA HIS A 130 8.16 1.23 0.73
C HIS A 130 8.30 2.00 -0.60
N GLY A 131 7.96 3.30 -0.64
CA GLY A 131 7.96 4.08 -1.88
C GLY A 131 6.78 3.77 -2.78
N THR A 132 6.90 4.14 -4.06
CA THR A 132 5.81 3.99 -5.04
C THR A 132 6.33 3.77 -6.45
N LEU A 133 5.59 3.03 -7.28
CA LEU A 133 5.91 2.85 -8.69
C LEU A 133 5.71 4.13 -9.51
N GLU A 134 4.92 5.09 -9.02
CA GLU A 134 4.64 6.37 -9.69
C GLU A 134 5.76 7.41 -9.52
N ARG A 135 6.89 7.01 -8.95
CA ARG A 135 8.09 7.84 -8.87
C ARG A 135 9.33 7.10 -9.35
N LEU A 136 10.28 7.85 -9.88
CA LEU A 136 11.58 7.36 -10.32
C LEU A 136 12.69 7.94 -9.44
N GLN A 137 13.80 7.22 -9.37
CA GLN A 137 15.06 7.67 -8.78
C GLN A 137 16.24 7.22 -9.66
N CYS A 138 17.37 7.87 -9.52
CA CYS A 138 18.61 7.41 -10.15
C CYS A 138 19.03 6.04 -9.61
N VAL A 139 19.44 5.11 -10.48
CA VAL A 139 19.93 3.79 -10.04
C VAL A 139 21.10 3.93 -9.07
N HIS A 140 22.01 4.88 -9.31
CA HIS A 140 23.18 5.15 -8.48
C HIS A 140 22.94 6.19 -7.36
N ASN A 141 21.69 6.64 -7.18
CA ASN A 141 21.35 7.70 -6.23
C ASN A 141 22.31 8.91 -6.27
N CYS A 142 22.61 9.42 -7.48
CA CYS A 142 23.55 10.54 -7.69
C CYS A 142 23.14 11.82 -6.94
N ARG A 143 21.87 11.97 -6.67
CA ARG A 143 21.26 12.92 -5.74
C ARG A 143 20.16 12.17 -5.01
N ASP A 144 20.07 12.28 -3.70
CA ASP A 144 19.03 11.64 -2.91
C ASP A 144 17.64 12.26 -3.18
N LEU A 145 17.18 12.13 -4.43
CA LEU A 145 15.94 12.69 -4.95
C LEU A 145 15.17 11.65 -5.76
N SER A 146 13.86 11.77 -5.72
CA SER A 146 12.93 11.07 -6.61
C SER A 146 12.02 12.05 -7.33
N TRP A 147 11.57 11.71 -8.54
CA TRP A 147 10.70 12.53 -9.39
C TRP A 147 9.53 11.70 -9.93
N SER A 148 8.53 12.37 -10.50
CA SER A 148 7.32 11.72 -11.03
C SER A 148 7.66 10.76 -12.18
N ALA A 149 7.03 9.57 -12.17
CA ALA A 149 7.08 8.63 -13.28
C ALA A 149 5.99 8.87 -14.34
N LYS A 150 5.22 9.95 -14.24
CA LYS A 150 4.06 10.21 -15.12
C LYS A 150 4.40 10.14 -16.60
N GLU A 151 5.56 10.67 -16.99
CA GLU A 151 5.99 10.68 -18.40
C GLU A 151 6.55 9.33 -18.85
N PHE A 152 6.91 8.45 -17.96
CA PHE A 152 7.36 7.10 -18.29
C PHE A 152 6.16 6.19 -18.55
N GLN A 153 5.97 5.83 -19.83
CA GLN A 153 4.92 4.94 -20.32
C GLN A 153 5.57 3.63 -20.80
N PRO A 154 5.73 2.63 -19.91
CA PRO A 154 6.40 1.39 -20.26
C PRO A 154 5.58 0.57 -21.27
N VAL A 155 6.22 0.19 -22.37
CA VAL A 155 5.74 -0.83 -23.31
C VAL A 155 6.57 -2.08 -23.07
N VAL A 156 5.91 -3.20 -22.79
CA VAL A 156 6.57 -4.45 -22.39
C VAL A 156 6.24 -5.60 -23.34
N ASP A 157 7.22 -6.44 -23.59
CA ASP A 157 7.10 -7.73 -24.28
C ASP A 157 7.01 -8.83 -23.23
N ASN A 158 5.81 -9.39 -23.07
CA ASN A 158 5.54 -10.43 -22.07
C ASN A 158 6.04 -11.82 -22.49
N GLU A 159 6.30 -12.05 -23.76
CA GLU A 159 6.85 -13.33 -24.27
C GLU A 159 8.34 -13.42 -23.98
N ASN A 160 9.07 -12.35 -24.31
CA ASN A 160 10.53 -12.29 -24.15
C ASN A 160 10.98 -11.64 -22.82
N LEU A 161 10.05 -11.17 -22.00
CA LEU A 161 10.28 -10.55 -20.69
C LEU A 161 11.25 -9.35 -20.76
N ARG A 162 11.00 -8.43 -21.67
CA ARG A 162 11.83 -7.24 -21.88
C ARG A 162 10.99 -5.98 -22.01
N LEU A 163 11.60 -4.85 -21.70
CA LEU A 163 11.04 -3.53 -21.97
C LEU A 163 11.28 -3.18 -23.45
N LEU A 164 10.22 -2.77 -24.16
CA LEU A 164 10.30 -2.32 -25.57
C LEU A 164 10.47 -0.80 -25.67
N SER A 165 9.91 -0.05 -24.73
CA SER A 165 10.17 1.39 -24.63
C SER A 165 11.57 1.66 -24.09
N GLU A 166 12.11 2.86 -24.32
CA GLU A 166 13.37 3.25 -23.70
C GLU A 166 13.28 3.26 -22.17
N PRO A 167 14.30 2.73 -21.47
CA PRO A 167 14.35 2.80 -20.03
C PRO A 167 14.48 4.27 -19.57
N PRO A 168 13.89 4.64 -18.43
CA PRO A 168 13.95 6.02 -17.96
C PRO A 168 15.37 6.40 -17.55
N CYS A 169 15.74 7.66 -17.80
CA CYS A 169 17.04 8.23 -17.43
C CYS A 169 16.90 9.26 -16.30
N CYS A 170 17.96 9.38 -15.53
CA CYS A 170 18.08 10.41 -14.48
C CYS A 170 18.25 11.79 -15.12
N PRO A 171 17.41 12.79 -14.77
CA PRO A 171 17.52 14.13 -15.36
C PRO A 171 18.79 14.88 -14.94
N TYR A 172 19.51 14.41 -13.93
CA TYR A 172 20.68 15.09 -13.38
C TYR A 172 22.02 14.54 -13.92
N CYS A 173 22.14 13.21 -14.06
CA CYS A 173 23.40 12.58 -14.48
C CYS A 173 23.25 11.79 -15.78
N GLN A 174 22.08 11.74 -16.38
CA GLN A 174 21.74 11.05 -17.64
C GLN A 174 21.93 9.52 -17.60
N ARG A 175 22.30 8.96 -16.45
CA ARG A 175 22.34 7.51 -16.25
C ARG A 175 20.94 6.95 -16.05
N LEU A 176 20.80 5.63 -16.08
CA LEU A 176 19.54 4.94 -15.89
C LEU A 176 18.85 5.31 -14.59
N ALA A 177 17.54 5.36 -14.64
CA ALA A 177 16.66 5.51 -13.49
C ALA A 177 15.82 4.25 -13.27
N ARG A 178 15.34 4.07 -12.05
CA ARG A 178 14.46 2.97 -11.66
C ARG A 178 13.28 3.49 -10.84
N GLN A 179 12.27 2.66 -10.63
CA GLN A 179 11.17 3.00 -9.73
C GLN A 179 11.67 3.28 -8.31
N ASN A 180 11.14 4.33 -7.69
CA ASN A 180 11.44 4.70 -6.30
C ASN A 180 10.66 3.80 -5.34
N VAL A 181 11.04 2.53 -5.33
CA VAL A 181 10.53 1.48 -4.43
C VAL A 181 11.69 0.95 -3.60
N LEU A 182 11.48 0.84 -2.29
CA LEU A 182 12.44 0.21 -1.40
C LEU A 182 12.51 -1.30 -1.69
N MET A 183 13.65 -1.74 -2.20
CA MET A 183 13.94 -3.11 -2.59
C MET A 183 14.70 -3.85 -1.49
N PHE A 184 14.91 -5.15 -1.67
CA PHE A 184 15.80 -5.92 -0.80
C PHE A 184 17.24 -5.45 -1.00
N ASP A 185 17.98 -5.32 0.10
CA ASP A 185 19.38 -4.84 0.12
C ASP A 185 19.61 -3.50 -0.58
N ASP A 186 18.62 -2.60 -0.49
CA ASP A 186 18.61 -1.32 -1.19
C ASP A 186 19.25 -0.20 -0.36
N TYR A 187 20.57 -0.07 -0.46
CA TYR A 187 21.33 1.00 0.18
C TYR A 187 21.24 2.34 -0.58
N PHE A 188 20.68 2.35 -1.79
CA PHE A 188 20.55 3.52 -2.66
C PHE A 188 19.12 4.05 -2.77
N TYR A 189 18.21 3.57 -1.92
CA TYR A 189 16.83 4.05 -1.92
C TYR A 189 16.76 5.53 -1.51
N SER A 190 16.15 6.35 -2.35
CA SER A 190 15.87 7.76 -2.02
C SER A 190 14.61 7.88 -1.19
N SER A 191 14.75 8.19 0.09
CA SER A 191 13.64 8.28 1.05
C SER A 191 13.11 9.69 1.27
N ASN A 192 13.76 10.72 0.74
CA ASN A 192 13.46 12.13 1.06
C ASN A 192 11.99 12.50 0.85
N TYR A 193 11.39 12.08 -0.26
CA TYR A 193 9.99 12.34 -0.53
C TYR A 193 9.06 11.69 0.50
N GLN A 194 9.34 10.47 0.90
CA GLN A 194 8.55 9.74 1.89
C GLN A 194 8.78 10.25 3.31
N ASN A 195 9.97 10.72 3.63
CA ASN A 195 10.29 11.31 4.93
C ASN A 195 9.48 12.60 5.20
N LEU A 196 9.21 13.40 4.18
CA LEU A 196 8.31 14.56 4.32
C LEU A 196 6.89 14.14 4.73
N LYS A 197 6.38 13.04 4.16
CA LYS A 197 5.06 12.49 4.49
C LYS A 197 5.05 11.85 5.87
N ARG A 198 6.13 11.20 6.26
CA ARG A 198 6.29 10.67 7.62
C ARG A 198 6.22 11.77 8.66
N ASN A 199 6.94 12.88 8.45
CA ASN A 199 6.90 14.02 9.36
C ASN A 199 5.48 14.59 9.52
N LYS A 200 4.71 14.68 8.42
CA LYS A 200 3.30 15.10 8.46
C LYS A 200 2.43 14.11 9.25
N LEU A 201 2.64 12.80 9.07
CA LEU A 201 1.95 11.77 9.85
C LEU A 201 2.25 11.91 11.34
N ASP A 202 3.53 12.08 11.70
CA ASP A 202 3.95 12.21 13.09
C ASP A 202 3.35 13.47 13.75
N LEU A 203 3.22 14.58 13.00
CA LEU A 203 2.53 15.79 13.47
C LEU A 203 1.02 15.55 13.64
N TRP A 204 0.36 15.00 12.60
CA TRP A 204 -1.06 14.68 12.66
C TRP A 204 -1.41 13.76 13.84
N LEU A 205 -0.59 12.75 14.11
CA LEU A 205 -0.78 11.87 15.25
C LEU A 205 -0.72 12.60 16.61
N LYS A 206 -0.03 13.73 16.72
CA LYS A 206 -0.02 14.51 17.98
C LYS A 206 -1.37 15.18 18.23
N ASP A 207 -2.03 15.64 17.18
CA ASP A 207 -3.29 16.39 17.28
C ASP A 207 -4.51 15.48 17.57
N VAL A 208 -4.50 14.24 17.06
CA VAL A 208 -5.59 13.27 17.24
C VAL A 208 -5.64 12.77 18.69
N GLN A 209 -6.80 12.90 19.34
CA GLN A 209 -7.02 12.48 20.74
C GLN A 209 -7.69 11.11 20.82
N ASN A 210 -8.71 10.87 20.00
CA ASN A 210 -9.48 9.63 19.94
C ASN A 210 -9.20 8.90 18.62
N LEU A 211 -8.02 8.31 18.52
CA LEU A 211 -7.59 7.62 17.32
C LEU A 211 -8.31 6.28 17.15
N VAL A 212 -8.75 5.96 15.93
CA VAL A 212 -8.97 4.58 15.50
C VAL A 212 -7.99 4.20 14.42
N VAL A 213 -7.32 3.07 14.57
CA VAL A 213 -6.46 2.46 13.56
C VAL A 213 -7.24 1.35 12.85
N ILE A 214 -7.39 1.44 11.53
CA ILE A 214 -8.01 0.42 10.69
C ILE A 214 -6.92 -0.21 9.84
N GLU A 215 -6.55 -1.44 10.17
CA GLU A 215 -5.52 -2.21 9.46
C GLU A 215 -6.17 -3.19 8.48
N LEU A 216 -5.77 -3.11 7.21
CA LEU A 216 -6.34 -3.85 6.10
C LEU A 216 -5.28 -4.67 5.36
N GLY A 217 -5.46 -5.99 5.27
CA GLY A 217 -4.66 -6.87 4.44
C GLY A 217 -3.16 -6.87 4.72
N ALA A 218 -2.75 -6.59 5.95
CA ALA A 218 -1.34 -6.60 6.34
C ALA A 218 -0.85 -8.03 6.64
N GLY A 219 0.13 -8.52 5.88
CA GLY A 219 0.74 -9.84 6.06
C GLY A 219 1.77 -9.91 7.18
N LYS A 220 2.20 -11.14 7.52
CA LYS A 220 3.23 -11.42 8.55
C LYS A 220 4.65 -11.49 8.01
N ALA A 221 4.84 -11.82 6.72
CA ALA A 221 6.18 -12.02 6.12
C ALA A 221 7.05 -10.75 6.20
N ILE A 222 6.47 -9.59 5.90
CA ILE A 222 7.10 -8.28 6.10
C ILE A 222 6.18 -7.45 7.00
N PRO A 223 6.35 -7.51 8.33
CA PRO A 223 5.36 -7.03 9.29
C PRO A 223 5.42 -5.51 9.54
N THR A 224 5.91 -4.73 8.59
CA THR A 224 6.07 -3.26 8.73
C THR A 224 4.76 -2.58 9.09
N VAL A 225 3.68 -2.85 8.35
CA VAL A 225 2.35 -2.30 8.60
C VAL A 225 1.83 -2.77 9.96
N ARG A 226 1.86 -4.07 10.23
CA ARG A 226 1.37 -4.65 11.50
C ARG A 226 2.05 -4.03 12.72
N ARG A 227 3.39 -3.97 12.70
CA ARG A 227 4.16 -3.38 13.81
C ARG A 227 3.84 -1.90 14.01
N PHE A 228 3.69 -1.16 12.92
CA PHE A 228 3.34 0.26 12.99
C PHE A 228 1.94 0.45 13.58
N SER A 229 0.94 -0.27 13.07
CA SER A 229 -0.47 -0.21 13.50
C SER A 229 -0.61 -0.52 14.99
N GLU A 230 -0.07 -1.66 15.42
CA GLU A 230 -0.14 -2.13 16.81
C GLU A 230 0.56 -1.15 17.78
N ARG A 231 1.77 -0.69 17.40
CA ARG A 231 2.52 0.28 18.19
C ARG A 231 1.77 1.60 18.33
N THR A 232 1.20 2.09 17.23
CA THR A 232 0.49 3.38 17.21
C THR A 232 -0.80 3.29 18.02
N ALA A 233 -1.63 2.26 17.81
CA ALA A 233 -2.85 2.06 18.59
C ALA A 233 -2.56 1.91 20.09
N LYS A 234 -1.48 1.19 20.45
CA LYS A 234 -1.04 1.05 21.84
C LYS A 234 -0.60 2.38 22.46
N ALA A 235 0.25 3.13 21.74
CA ALA A 235 0.80 4.40 22.23
C ALA A 235 -0.27 5.47 22.42
N LYS A 236 -1.27 5.51 21.52
CA LYS A 236 -2.39 6.46 21.57
C LYS A 236 -3.54 5.97 22.46
N LYS A 237 -3.46 4.76 23.01
CA LYS A 237 -4.59 4.08 23.70
C LYS A 237 -5.86 4.08 22.86
N GLY A 238 -5.70 4.07 21.53
CA GLY A 238 -6.75 4.20 20.53
C GLY A 238 -7.47 2.88 20.25
N GLY A 239 -8.58 2.97 19.50
CA GLY A 239 -9.25 1.82 18.91
C GLY A 239 -8.37 1.15 17.86
N PHE A 240 -8.50 -0.17 17.71
CA PHE A 240 -7.79 -0.93 16.69
C PHE A 240 -8.71 -1.96 16.05
N ILE A 241 -8.78 -1.96 14.74
CA ILE A 241 -9.57 -2.89 13.93
C ILE A 241 -8.62 -3.51 12.91
N ARG A 242 -8.39 -4.83 12.99
CA ARG A 242 -7.64 -5.60 12.00
C ARG A 242 -8.59 -6.37 11.11
N ILE A 243 -8.48 -6.17 9.81
CA ILE A 243 -9.25 -6.85 8.77
C ILE A 243 -8.29 -7.66 7.91
N ASN A 244 -8.38 -8.98 8.00
CA ASN A 244 -7.54 -9.89 7.23
C ASN A 244 -8.18 -11.28 7.17
N PRO A 245 -8.33 -11.91 5.99
CA PRO A 245 -9.01 -13.19 5.87
C PRO A 245 -8.24 -14.40 6.42
N GLN A 246 -6.93 -14.27 6.69
CA GLN A 246 -6.09 -15.36 7.17
C GLN A 246 -5.34 -15.02 8.46
N ASP A 247 -4.88 -13.78 8.57
CA ASP A 247 -3.99 -13.32 9.63
C ASP A 247 -4.65 -12.26 10.52
N ALA A 248 -5.90 -12.47 10.91
CA ALA A 248 -6.70 -11.50 11.67
C ALA A 248 -6.31 -11.37 13.16
N GLY A 249 -5.54 -12.29 13.73
CA GLY A 249 -5.18 -12.31 15.15
C GLY A 249 -4.58 -10.99 15.65
N VAL A 250 -5.07 -10.51 16.81
CA VAL A 250 -4.66 -9.24 17.45
C VAL A 250 -3.95 -9.47 18.78
N PRO A 251 -3.02 -8.58 19.19
CA PRO A 251 -2.19 -8.79 20.38
C PRO A 251 -2.88 -8.48 21.72
N LYS A 252 -4.08 -7.89 21.70
CA LYS A 252 -4.82 -7.49 22.90
C LYS A 252 -6.30 -7.80 22.78
N MET A 253 -6.94 -8.19 23.89
CA MET A 253 -8.36 -8.57 23.93
C MET A 253 -9.34 -7.45 23.54
N HIS A 254 -8.97 -6.17 23.75
CA HIS A 254 -9.82 -5.03 23.36
C HIS A 254 -9.56 -4.54 21.94
N PHE A 255 -8.63 -5.16 21.21
CA PHE A 255 -8.43 -4.92 19.80
C PHE A 255 -9.35 -5.82 19.00
N LEU A 256 -10.00 -5.27 17.98
CA LEU A 256 -10.96 -6.00 17.17
C LEU A 256 -10.27 -6.74 16.03
N SER A 257 -10.63 -8.00 15.87
CA SER A 257 -10.19 -8.90 14.81
C SER A 257 -11.38 -9.26 13.93
N LEU A 258 -11.29 -8.99 12.64
CA LEU A 258 -12.27 -9.37 11.62
C LEU A 258 -11.61 -10.28 10.59
N GLU A 259 -11.94 -11.57 10.63
CA GLU A 259 -11.45 -12.57 9.66
C GLU A 259 -12.29 -12.51 8.38
N MET A 260 -12.08 -11.46 7.60
CA MET A 260 -12.82 -11.12 6.39
C MET A 260 -11.89 -10.51 5.35
N LYS A 261 -12.30 -10.54 4.07
CA LYS A 261 -11.69 -9.72 3.02
C LYS A 261 -11.93 -8.24 3.31
N ALA A 262 -11.04 -7.39 2.82
CA ALA A 262 -11.10 -5.95 3.08
C ALA A 262 -12.42 -5.33 2.59
N LEU A 263 -12.79 -5.58 1.35
CA LEU A 263 -14.02 -5.04 0.76
C LEU A 263 -15.28 -5.50 1.50
N ASP A 264 -15.37 -6.80 1.80
CA ASP A 264 -16.54 -7.37 2.48
C ASP A 264 -16.75 -6.78 3.88
N ALA A 265 -15.66 -6.66 4.65
CA ALA A 265 -15.71 -6.06 5.98
C ALA A 265 -16.09 -4.58 5.93
N LEU A 266 -15.51 -3.82 5.00
CA LEU A 266 -15.82 -2.40 4.83
C LEU A 266 -17.28 -2.17 4.46
N LYS A 267 -17.84 -2.97 3.53
CA LYS A 267 -19.28 -2.91 3.18
C LYS A 267 -20.17 -3.26 4.36
N ALA A 268 -19.83 -4.31 5.11
CA ALA A 268 -20.62 -4.73 6.26
C ALA A 268 -20.66 -3.66 7.37
N ILE A 269 -19.53 -3.00 7.62
CA ILE A 269 -19.44 -1.90 8.59
C ILE A 269 -20.18 -0.65 8.06
N ASP A 270 -20.02 -0.30 6.78
CA ASP A 270 -20.67 0.87 6.17
C ASP A 270 -22.18 0.77 6.22
N CYS A 271 -22.74 -0.41 5.97
CA CYS A 271 -24.16 -0.71 6.11
C CYS A 271 -24.70 -0.39 7.52
N LEU A 272 -23.92 -0.68 8.56
CA LEU A 272 -24.30 -0.39 9.95
C LEU A 272 -24.05 1.07 10.37
N LEU A 273 -23.10 1.74 9.75
CA LEU A 273 -22.84 3.16 9.98
C LEU A 273 -23.90 4.05 9.32
N ASN A 274 -24.41 3.67 8.14
CA ASN A 274 -25.27 4.45 7.27
C ASN A 274 -26.54 3.66 6.86
N PRO A 275 -27.40 3.25 7.77
CA PRO A 275 -28.55 2.37 7.46
C PRO A 275 -29.58 2.99 6.51
N SER A 276 -29.60 4.32 6.38
CA SER A 276 -30.57 5.05 5.54
C SER A 276 -30.19 5.13 4.05
N GLN A 277 -29.00 4.75 3.64
CA GLN A 277 -28.56 4.80 2.22
C GLN A 277 -29.01 3.58 1.39
N GLN A 278 -29.50 2.50 2.02
CA GLN A 278 -29.95 1.28 1.35
C GLN A 278 -31.44 1.26 0.98
N ALA A 279 -32.21 2.28 1.32
CA ALA A 279 -33.66 2.33 1.04
C ALA A 279 -33.99 2.95 -0.33
N VAL A 280 -33.01 3.20 -1.20
CA VAL A 280 -33.18 3.95 -2.47
C VAL A 280 -32.66 3.17 -3.69
N GLU A 281 -32.41 1.84 -3.58
CA GLU A 281 -32.15 0.99 -4.75
C GLU A 281 -33.28 -0.01 -4.99
#